data_b1f38afd4a052e9d5e454ec4ec062f5f
#
_entry.id   b1f38afd4a052e9d5e454ec4ec062f5f
#
_cell.length_a   1.000
_cell.length_b   1.000
_cell.length_c   1.000
_cell.angle_alpha   90.00
_cell.angle_beta   90.00
_cell.angle_gamma   90.00
#
_symmetry.space_group_name_H-M   'P 1'
#
loop_
_entity.id
_entity.type
_entity.pdbx_description
1 polymer ?
#
loop_
_entity_poly.entity_id
_entity_poly.type
_entity_poly.pdbx_seq_one_letter_code
_entity_poly.pdbx_strand_id
1 'polypeptide(L)'
;MKKINIIFSSLLLAVSLLVTSIAQAKDIKIGVSFRMLSDVGYKHGELIQDTVAEWNSSGGINGKKVDLILYNDECKSEKGVANATKLAYQDNVHVIIGSSCSSVTLPMVPVISKAGVPQIIPHSTSSKITLTGSEWIFRVPVSSRFYKIVQAKFTAENAGTKIAHIYVPDQASMDFSKSMIAYVKDEYGVDPVYEAQAGEKETDFRSYLLKAKATNPDALV
;
A
#
# COMPACT_ATOMS: atom_id res chain seq x y z
N MET A 1 7.93 -36.89 61.50
CA MET A 1 6.77 -36.23 60.82
C MET A 1 7.02 -34.75 60.47
N LYS A 2 7.69 -33.94 61.28
CA LYS A 2 7.94 -32.49 60.97
C LYS A 2 8.83 -32.21 59.75
N LYS A 3 9.83 -33.06 59.43
CA LYS A 3 10.74 -32.86 58.28
C LYS A 3 10.09 -33.14 56.92
N ILE A 4 9.11 -34.02 56.84
CA ILE A 4 8.39 -34.33 55.58
C ILE A 4 7.48 -33.20 55.16
N ASN A 5 6.82 -32.51 56.10
CA ASN A 5 5.96 -31.37 55.79
C ASN A 5 6.73 -30.16 55.25
N ILE A 6 7.97 -29.95 55.68
CA ILE A 6 8.78 -28.84 55.18
C ILE A 6 9.20 -29.03 53.70
N ILE A 7 9.52 -30.30 53.35
CA ILE A 7 9.89 -30.62 51.95
C ILE A 7 8.70 -30.50 51.01
N PHE A 8 7.51 -30.94 51.46
CA PHE A 8 6.29 -30.78 50.64
C PHE A 8 5.87 -29.31 50.47
N SER A 9 6.01 -28.48 51.51
CA SER A 9 5.69 -27.06 51.44
C SER A 9 6.68 -26.30 50.52
N SER A 10 7.98 -26.65 50.54
CA SER A 10 8.96 -26.03 49.66
C SER A 10 8.82 -26.45 48.19
N LEU A 11 8.38 -27.69 47.93
CA LEU A 11 8.09 -28.16 46.57
C LEU A 11 6.84 -27.51 45.98
N LEU A 12 5.78 -27.31 46.78
CA LEU A 12 4.58 -26.59 46.36
C LEU A 12 4.85 -25.11 46.06
N LEU A 13 5.73 -24.47 46.87
CA LEU A 13 6.13 -23.07 46.62
C LEU A 13 6.98 -22.91 45.36
N ALA A 14 7.87 -23.87 45.05
CA ALA A 14 8.69 -23.89 43.85
C ALA A 14 7.84 -24.12 42.59
N VAL A 15 6.81 -24.95 42.64
CA VAL A 15 5.88 -25.19 41.52
C VAL A 15 5.00 -23.98 41.29
N SER A 16 4.57 -23.25 42.34
CA SER A 16 3.76 -22.02 42.18
C SER A 16 4.56 -20.86 41.60
N LEU A 17 5.86 -20.79 41.83
CA LEU A 17 6.76 -19.80 41.22
C LEU A 17 7.07 -20.07 39.73
N LEU A 18 6.98 -21.33 39.29
CA LEU A 18 7.17 -21.71 37.89
C LEU A 18 5.91 -21.41 37.01
N VAL A 19 4.75 -21.23 37.61
CA VAL A 19 3.50 -20.96 36.88
C VAL A 19 3.27 -19.44 36.64
N THR A 20 4.01 -18.57 37.33
CA THR A 20 3.74 -17.11 37.28
C THR A 20 4.54 -16.31 36.25
N SER A 21 5.31 -16.94 35.39
CA SER A 21 6.05 -16.23 34.34
C SER A 21 5.66 -16.63 32.93
N ILE A 22 4.38 -16.90 32.67
CA ILE A 22 3.84 -16.66 31.34
C ILE A 22 3.63 -15.15 31.27
N ALA A 23 4.71 -14.41 31.08
CA ALA A 23 4.59 -13.03 30.63
C ALA A 23 3.75 -13.06 29.37
N GLN A 24 2.49 -12.63 29.48
CA GLN A 24 1.58 -12.60 28.35
C GLN A 24 2.25 -11.75 27.28
N ALA A 25 2.77 -12.40 26.27
CA ALA A 25 3.48 -11.71 25.21
C ALA A 25 2.50 -10.71 24.60
N LYS A 26 2.84 -9.41 24.71
CA LYS A 26 2.00 -8.32 24.21
C LYS A 26 1.59 -8.60 22.77
N ASP A 27 0.30 -8.54 22.47
CA ASP A 27 -0.25 -8.80 21.15
C ASP A 27 0.40 -7.91 20.08
N ILE A 28 0.45 -8.41 18.86
CA ILE A 28 0.97 -7.66 17.72
C ILE A 28 -0.18 -6.85 17.15
N LYS A 29 -0.10 -5.52 17.24
CA LYS A 29 -1.10 -4.64 16.64
C LYS A 29 -0.72 -4.31 15.20
N ILE A 30 -1.60 -4.67 14.26
CA ILE A 30 -1.48 -4.34 12.83
C ILE A 30 -2.58 -3.36 12.47
N GLY A 31 -2.19 -2.16 12.03
CA GLY A 31 -3.12 -1.18 11.50
C GLY A 31 -3.23 -1.29 9.99
N VAL A 32 -4.43 -1.14 9.46
CA VAL A 32 -4.67 -1.14 8.01
C VAL A 32 -5.46 0.08 7.62
N SER A 33 -4.95 0.85 6.66
CA SER A 33 -5.70 1.87 5.95
C SER A 33 -5.74 1.50 4.48
N PHE A 34 -6.90 1.08 4.02
CA PHE A 34 -7.03 0.50 2.69
C PHE A 34 -8.41 0.79 2.10
N ARG A 35 -8.52 0.78 0.78
CA ARG A 35 -9.82 0.75 0.11
C ARG A 35 -10.44 -0.63 0.30
N MET A 36 -11.37 -0.76 1.24
CA MET A 36 -11.92 -2.06 1.67
C MET A 36 -12.73 -2.77 0.58
N LEU A 37 -13.43 -1.99 -0.25
CA LEU A 37 -14.18 -2.49 -1.40
C LEU A 37 -13.69 -1.77 -2.66
N SER A 38 -13.21 -2.53 -3.64
CA SER A 38 -12.86 -1.99 -4.96
C SER A 38 -14.09 -1.85 -5.85
N ASP A 39 -14.00 -1.00 -6.89
CA ASP A 39 -15.08 -0.80 -7.87
C ASP A 39 -15.40 -2.08 -8.66
N VAL A 40 -14.45 -3.01 -8.73
CA VAL A 40 -14.59 -4.32 -9.37
C VAL A 40 -14.97 -5.43 -8.39
N GLY A 41 -15.38 -5.08 -7.16
CA GLY A 41 -15.92 -6.02 -6.18
C GLY A 41 -14.91 -6.79 -5.34
N TYR A 42 -13.62 -6.46 -5.38
CA TYR A 42 -12.63 -7.07 -4.47
C TYR A 42 -12.87 -6.61 -3.04
N LYS A 43 -13.07 -7.57 -2.14
CA LYS A 43 -13.36 -7.38 -0.71
C LYS A 43 -12.07 -7.47 0.10
N HIS A 44 -11.20 -6.49 -0.03
CA HIS A 44 -9.89 -6.51 0.64
C HIS A 44 -10.01 -6.60 2.17
N GLY A 45 -11.02 -5.95 2.74
CA GLY A 45 -11.24 -5.99 4.20
C GLY A 45 -11.55 -7.40 4.69
N GLU A 46 -12.42 -8.14 4.01
CA GLU A 46 -12.77 -9.52 4.35
C GLU A 46 -11.53 -10.44 4.24
N LEU A 47 -10.79 -10.35 3.13
CA LEU A 47 -9.58 -11.15 2.94
C LEU A 47 -8.53 -10.93 4.05
N ILE A 48 -8.30 -9.68 4.44
CA ILE A 48 -7.35 -9.36 5.52
C ILE A 48 -7.83 -9.92 6.85
N GLN A 49 -9.12 -9.79 7.16
CA GLN A 49 -9.72 -10.32 8.39
C GLN A 49 -9.62 -11.85 8.45
N ASP A 50 -9.96 -12.54 7.37
CA ASP A 50 -9.87 -14.00 7.29
C ASP A 50 -8.43 -14.50 7.47
N THR A 51 -7.47 -13.82 6.83
CA THR A 51 -6.04 -14.14 6.96
C THR A 51 -5.57 -14.01 8.42
N VAL A 52 -5.96 -12.94 9.11
CA VAL A 52 -5.57 -12.74 10.52
C VAL A 52 -6.29 -13.71 11.44
N ALA A 53 -7.54 -14.06 11.14
CA ALA A 53 -8.28 -15.08 11.90
C ALA A 53 -7.60 -16.45 11.79
N GLU A 54 -7.14 -16.82 10.59
CA GLU A 54 -6.38 -18.05 10.35
C GLU A 54 -5.05 -18.05 11.14
N TRP A 55 -4.28 -16.97 11.11
CA TRP A 55 -3.06 -16.85 11.92
C TRP A 55 -3.34 -17.03 13.40
N ASN A 56 -4.36 -16.35 13.92
CA ASN A 56 -4.71 -16.40 15.34
C ASN A 56 -5.22 -17.77 15.76
N SER A 57 -5.95 -18.49 14.89
CA SER A 57 -6.40 -19.86 15.16
C SER A 57 -5.24 -20.87 15.17
N SER A 58 -4.20 -20.59 14.39
CA SER A 58 -2.97 -21.40 14.30
C SER A 58 -1.92 -21.08 15.37
N GLY A 59 -2.29 -20.29 16.40
CA GLY A 59 -1.39 -19.93 17.50
C GLY A 59 -0.72 -18.56 17.38
N GLY A 60 -1.09 -17.77 16.37
CA GLY A 60 -0.58 -16.41 16.16
C GLY A 60 0.83 -16.37 15.57
N ILE A 61 1.48 -15.22 15.66
CA ILE A 61 2.84 -15.00 15.19
C ILE A 61 3.80 -15.14 16.38
N ASN A 62 4.63 -16.17 16.37
CA ASN A 62 5.52 -16.52 17.49
C ASN A 62 4.79 -16.60 18.85
N GLY A 63 3.60 -17.21 18.86
CA GLY A 63 2.77 -17.35 20.06
C GLY A 63 2.04 -16.08 20.50
N LYS A 64 2.11 -14.99 19.74
CA LYS A 64 1.39 -13.75 20.00
C LYS A 64 0.18 -13.63 19.07
N LYS A 65 -0.95 -13.22 19.60
CA LYS A 65 -2.10 -12.91 18.77
C LYS A 65 -1.89 -11.60 18.00
N VAL A 66 -2.53 -11.53 16.84
CA VAL A 66 -2.60 -10.32 16.02
C VAL A 66 -3.90 -9.60 16.36
N ASP A 67 -3.76 -8.37 16.84
CA ASP A 67 -4.84 -7.40 17.01
C ASP A 67 -4.90 -6.54 15.76
N LEU A 68 -5.95 -6.74 14.95
CA LEU A 68 -6.12 -6.11 13.64
C LEU A 68 -7.07 -4.92 13.73
N ILE A 69 -6.58 -3.75 13.32
CA ILE A 69 -7.35 -2.50 13.27
C ILE A 69 -7.50 -2.06 11.83
N LEU A 70 -8.73 -2.04 11.31
CA LEU A 70 -9.06 -1.75 9.92
C LEU A 70 -9.76 -0.39 9.79
N TYR A 71 -9.24 0.47 8.92
CA TYR A 71 -9.89 1.72 8.51
C TYR A 71 -10.00 1.79 6.99
N ASN A 72 -11.20 2.14 6.50
CA ASN A 72 -11.46 2.36 5.10
C ASN A 72 -11.04 3.79 4.71
N ASP A 73 -10.07 3.92 3.78
CA ASP A 73 -9.67 5.22 3.24
C ASP A 73 -10.48 5.65 2.01
N GLU A 74 -11.29 4.76 1.44
CA GLU A 74 -12.13 5.02 0.25
C GLU A 74 -11.34 5.62 -0.92
N CYS A 75 -10.03 5.39 -0.97
CA CYS A 75 -9.13 6.07 -1.92
C CYS A 75 -9.14 7.62 -1.81
N LYS A 76 -9.43 8.16 -0.62
CA LYS A 76 -9.46 9.61 -0.34
C LYS A 76 -8.27 10.00 0.53
N SER A 77 -7.49 10.96 0.06
CA SER A 77 -6.24 11.41 0.70
C SER A 77 -6.46 11.85 2.14
N GLU A 78 -7.49 12.64 2.41
CA GLU A 78 -7.83 13.14 3.74
C GLU A 78 -8.17 12.01 4.71
N LYS A 79 -8.87 10.97 4.24
CA LYS A 79 -9.16 9.78 5.06
C LYS A 79 -7.90 8.98 5.36
N GLY A 80 -7.03 8.79 4.37
CA GLY A 80 -5.77 8.08 4.56
C GLY A 80 -4.87 8.76 5.60
N VAL A 81 -4.73 10.09 5.53
CA VAL A 81 -3.95 10.87 6.50
C VAL A 81 -4.57 10.78 7.91
N ALA A 82 -5.91 10.90 8.03
CA ALA A 82 -6.61 10.74 9.30
C ALA A 82 -6.43 9.33 9.88
N ASN A 83 -6.58 8.29 9.05
CA ASN A 83 -6.36 6.90 9.45
C ASN A 83 -4.91 6.66 9.91
N ALA A 84 -3.92 7.14 9.15
CA ALA A 84 -2.50 7.02 9.53
C ALA A 84 -2.22 7.68 10.89
N THR A 85 -2.78 8.87 11.11
CA THR A 85 -2.66 9.59 12.39
C THR A 85 -3.27 8.80 13.53
N LYS A 86 -4.48 8.27 13.33
CA LYS A 86 -5.18 7.50 14.34
C LYS A 86 -4.45 6.19 14.66
N LEU A 87 -4.08 5.42 13.65
CA LEU A 87 -3.33 4.18 13.80
C LEU A 87 -2.01 4.37 14.56
N ALA A 88 -1.25 5.41 14.19
CA ALA A 88 0.06 5.66 14.77
C ALA A 88 0.00 6.20 16.21
N TYR A 89 -0.87 7.19 16.48
CA TYR A 89 -0.82 7.96 17.73
C TYR A 89 -1.92 7.63 18.74
N GLN A 90 -3.03 7.01 18.31
CA GLN A 90 -4.13 6.62 19.21
C GLN A 90 -4.17 5.11 19.42
N ASP A 91 -4.15 4.35 18.35
CA ASP A 91 -4.21 2.89 18.41
C ASP A 91 -2.84 2.28 18.75
N ASN A 92 -1.74 3.02 18.53
CA ASN A 92 -0.37 2.61 18.81
C ASN A 92 -0.03 1.29 18.15
N VAL A 93 -0.25 1.20 16.84
CA VAL A 93 0.05 0.00 16.06
C VAL A 93 1.56 -0.18 15.86
N HIS A 94 2.01 -1.43 15.68
CA HIS A 94 3.41 -1.76 15.45
C HIS A 94 3.80 -1.63 13.97
N VAL A 95 2.82 -1.76 13.06
CA VAL A 95 3.00 -1.66 11.61
C VAL A 95 1.70 -1.19 10.98
N ILE A 96 1.81 -0.42 9.91
CA ILE A 96 0.66 0.00 9.08
C ILE A 96 0.76 -0.68 7.73
N ILE A 97 -0.35 -1.26 7.24
CA ILE A 97 -0.48 -1.82 5.90
C ILE A 97 -1.41 -0.92 5.08
N GLY A 98 -0.99 -0.51 3.91
CA GLY A 98 -1.79 0.32 3.02
C GLY A 98 -1.03 1.54 2.50
N SER A 99 -1.66 2.40 1.71
CA SER A 99 -2.96 2.29 1.07
C SER A 99 -2.86 1.57 -0.30
N SER A 100 -4.01 1.23 -0.91
CA SER A 100 -4.02 0.74 -2.29
C SER A 100 -3.85 1.85 -3.33
N CYS A 101 -4.20 3.08 -2.98
CA CYS A 101 -4.17 4.23 -3.87
C CYS A 101 -2.91 5.08 -3.65
N SER A 102 -2.16 5.36 -4.71
CA SER A 102 -0.94 6.17 -4.61
C SER A 102 -1.21 7.61 -4.16
N SER A 103 -2.35 8.19 -4.56
CA SER A 103 -2.82 9.51 -4.12
C SER A 103 -3.10 9.58 -2.62
N VAL A 104 -3.41 8.45 -1.99
CA VAL A 104 -3.64 8.33 -0.54
C VAL A 104 -2.32 8.03 0.18
N THR A 105 -1.54 7.08 -0.34
CA THR A 105 -0.29 6.67 0.31
C THR A 105 0.72 7.81 0.41
N LEU A 106 0.87 8.60 -0.65
CA LEU A 106 1.87 9.68 -0.69
C LEU A 106 1.69 10.72 0.44
N PRO A 107 0.50 11.29 0.69
CA PRO A 107 0.29 12.21 1.79
C PRO A 107 0.31 11.55 3.19
N MET A 108 0.22 10.23 3.30
CA MET A 108 0.42 9.52 4.58
C MET A 108 1.90 9.50 5.01
N VAL A 109 2.85 9.53 4.06
CA VAL A 109 4.29 9.38 4.33
C VAL A 109 4.82 10.34 5.41
N PRO A 110 4.53 11.64 5.41
CA PRO A 110 4.99 12.54 6.48
C PRO A 110 4.50 12.15 7.87
N VAL A 111 3.25 11.69 7.99
CA VAL A 111 2.67 11.25 9.28
C VAL A 111 3.39 9.99 9.76
N ILE A 112 3.55 9.02 8.89
CA ILE A 112 4.21 7.73 9.15
C ILE A 112 5.67 7.95 9.57
N SER A 113 6.41 8.76 8.80
CA SER A 113 7.82 9.06 9.07
C SER A 113 8.00 9.75 10.41
N LYS A 114 7.12 10.72 10.75
CA LYS A 114 7.14 11.41 12.03
C LYS A 114 6.82 10.50 13.21
N ALA A 115 5.91 9.52 12.99
CA ALA A 115 5.51 8.57 14.02
C ALA A 115 6.56 7.47 14.25
N GLY A 116 7.46 7.23 13.29
CA GLY A 116 8.41 6.11 13.35
C GLY A 116 7.74 4.74 13.32
N VAL A 117 6.62 4.62 12.59
CA VAL A 117 5.89 3.36 12.44
C VAL A 117 6.11 2.84 11.01
N PRO A 118 6.60 1.61 10.83
CA PRO A 118 6.81 1.07 9.49
C PRO A 118 5.48 0.93 8.73
N GLN A 119 5.48 1.36 7.47
CA GLN A 119 4.37 1.19 6.53
C GLN A 119 4.75 0.22 5.42
N ILE A 120 3.98 -0.86 5.29
CA ILE A 120 4.06 -1.79 4.17
C ILE A 120 3.00 -1.41 3.15
N ILE A 121 3.42 -1.16 1.93
CA ILE A 121 2.56 -0.71 0.84
C ILE A 121 2.36 -1.87 -0.15
N PRO A 122 1.20 -2.54 -0.13
CA PRO A 122 1.00 -3.74 -0.94
C PRO A 122 0.59 -3.46 -2.39
N HIS A 123 0.12 -2.25 -2.72
CA HIS A 123 -0.46 -1.99 -4.04
C HIS A 123 -0.05 -0.66 -4.69
N SER A 124 0.15 0.42 -3.94
CA SER A 124 0.50 1.73 -4.52
C SER A 124 1.84 1.72 -5.26
N THR A 125 1.84 2.11 -6.53
CA THR A 125 2.98 1.98 -7.44
C THR A 125 3.74 3.28 -7.74
N SER A 126 3.21 4.47 -7.40
CA SER A 126 3.87 5.73 -7.70
C SER A 126 5.32 5.77 -7.21
N SER A 127 6.22 6.16 -8.10
CA SER A 127 7.64 6.32 -7.79
C SER A 127 7.89 7.35 -6.70
N LYS A 128 7.05 8.39 -6.61
CA LYS A 128 7.18 9.48 -5.65
C LYS A 128 7.14 9.01 -4.20
N ILE A 129 6.43 7.91 -3.92
CA ILE A 129 6.28 7.39 -2.56
C ILE A 129 7.64 7.02 -1.95
N THR A 130 8.47 6.29 -2.69
CA THR A 130 9.79 5.86 -2.20
C THR A 130 10.89 6.89 -2.47
N LEU A 131 10.66 7.85 -3.37
CA LEU A 131 11.57 8.99 -3.57
C LEU A 131 11.50 10.03 -2.44
N THR A 132 10.57 9.90 -1.50
CA THR A 132 10.54 10.73 -0.28
C THR A 132 11.78 10.54 0.60
N GLY A 133 12.50 9.43 0.45
CA GLY A 133 13.67 9.10 1.27
C GLY A 133 13.33 8.64 2.69
N SER A 134 12.06 8.38 2.99
CA SER A 134 11.65 7.88 4.32
C SER A 134 12.12 6.44 4.54
N GLU A 135 12.79 6.20 5.66
CA GLU A 135 13.23 4.87 6.11
C GLU A 135 12.09 3.98 6.64
N TRP A 136 10.89 4.57 6.81
CA TRP A 136 9.72 3.89 7.37
C TRP A 136 8.77 3.33 6.30
N ILE A 137 9.11 3.50 5.01
CA ILE A 137 8.23 3.15 3.88
C ILE A 137 8.78 1.96 3.11
N PHE A 138 8.01 0.88 3.07
CA PHE A 138 8.37 -0.37 2.40
C PHE A 138 7.34 -0.71 1.34
N ARG A 139 7.70 -0.63 0.07
CA ARG A 139 6.80 -0.95 -1.04
C ARG A 139 7.05 -2.36 -1.57
N VAL A 140 5.99 -3.16 -1.66
CA VAL A 140 6.02 -4.52 -2.22
C VAL A 140 5.99 -4.52 -3.74
N PRO A 141 5.07 -3.80 -4.42
CA PRO A 141 5.00 -3.82 -5.88
C PRO A 141 6.17 -3.05 -6.52
N VAL A 142 6.49 -3.44 -7.74
CA VAL A 142 7.46 -2.70 -8.55
C VAL A 142 6.97 -1.26 -8.76
N SER A 143 7.90 -0.31 -8.74
CA SER A 143 7.58 1.09 -9.03
C SER A 143 7.00 1.24 -10.43
N SER A 144 5.97 2.06 -10.56
CA SER A 144 5.38 2.42 -11.84
C SER A 144 6.42 2.92 -12.85
N ARG A 145 7.52 3.52 -12.41
CA ARG A 145 8.63 3.93 -13.27
C ARG A 145 9.22 2.78 -14.10
N PHE A 146 9.33 1.58 -13.56
CA PHE A 146 9.90 0.43 -14.29
C PHE A 146 8.90 -0.17 -15.28
N TYR A 147 7.63 -0.30 -14.92
CA TYR A 147 6.60 -0.76 -15.86
C TYR A 147 6.57 0.09 -17.13
N LYS A 148 6.71 1.40 -16.96
CA LYS A 148 6.55 2.39 -18.02
C LYS A 148 7.67 2.34 -19.02
N ILE A 149 8.90 2.17 -18.55
CA ILE A 149 10.06 2.02 -19.43
C ILE A 149 9.87 0.80 -20.33
N VAL A 150 9.45 -0.34 -19.76
CA VAL A 150 9.20 -1.56 -20.52
C VAL A 150 8.07 -1.36 -21.54
N GLN A 151 6.97 -0.75 -21.11
CA GLN A 151 5.83 -0.50 -21.99
C GLN A 151 6.14 0.55 -23.05
N ALA A 152 6.82 1.65 -22.69
CA ALA A 152 7.23 2.67 -23.64
C ALA A 152 8.15 2.11 -24.73
N LYS A 153 9.15 1.32 -24.33
CA LYS A 153 10.06 0.64 -25.25
C LYS A 153 9.30 -0.31 -26.17
N PHE A 154 8.45 -1.17 -25.60
CA PHE A 154 7.63 -2.11 -26.38
C PHE A 154 6.74 -1.39 -27.39
N THR A 155 6.07 -0.30 -26.98
CA THR A 155 5.21 0.50 -27.86
C THR A 155 6.01 1.14 -28.98
N ALA A 156 7.12 1.79 -28.65
CA ALA A 156 7.97 2.46 -29.66
C ALA A 156 8.54 1.48 -30.68
N GLU A 157 8.98 0.29 -30.25
CA GLU A 157 9.59 -0.72 -31.12
C GLU A 157 8.58 -1.49 -31.98
N ASN A 158 7.30 -1.65 -31.52
CA ASN A 158 6.32 -2.50 -32.20
C ASN A 158 5.18 -1.72 -32.85
N ALA A 159 4.84 -0.53 -32.36
CA ALA A 159 3.75 0.27 -32.90
C ALA A 159 4.27 1.59 -33.53
N GLY A 160 5.28 2.20 -32.94
CA GLY A 160 5.87 3.46 -33.37
C GLY A 160 5.98 4.48 -32.24
N THR A 161 6.57 5.62 -32.55
CA THR A 161 6.91 6.66 -31.55
C THR A 161 5.91 7.81 -31.45
N LYS A 162 4.97 7.93 -32.41
CA LYS A 162 3.91 8.94 -32.35
C LYS A 162 2.80 8.47 -31.40
N ILE A 163 2.96 8.74 -30.13
CA ILE A 163 2.07 8.24 -29.08
C ILE A 163 1.12 9.35 -28.62
N ALA A 164 -0.18 9.03 -28.58
CA ALA A 164 -1.19 9.84 -27.93
C ALA A 164 -1.41 9.35 -26.49
N HIS A 165 -1.47 10.26 -25.52
CA HIS A 165 -1.67 9.96 -24.12
C HIS A 165 -2.98 10.54 -23.61
N ILE A 166 -3.82 9.70 -22.94
CA ILE A 166 -5.02 10.13 -22.22
C ILE A 166 -4.97 9.50 -20.83
N TYR A 167 -4.92 10.32 -19.78
CA TYR A 167 -4.82 9.84 -18.41
C TYR A 167 -5.77 10.57 -17.46
N VAL A 168 -6.08 9.99 -16.34
CA VAL A 168 -6.90 10.59 -15.28
C VAL A 168 -6.01 11.23 -14.19
N PRO A 169 -6.54 12.19 -13.38
CA PRO A 169 -5.74 12.94 -12.40
C PRO A 169 -5.42 12.15 -11.13
N ASP A 170 -5.25 10.82 -11.20
CA ASP A 170 -4.70 10.07 -10.08
C ASP A 170 -3.17 9.97 -10.17
N GLN A 171 -2.52 9.86 -9.01
CA GLN A 171 -1.06 9.93 -8.92
C GLN A 171 -0.36 8.79 -9.69
N ALA A 172 -0.96 7.60 -9.76
CA ALA A 172 -0.38 6.47 -10.46
C ALA A 172 -0.45 6.67 -11.98
N SER A 173 -1.62 7.07 -12.51
CA SER A 173 -1.85 7.35 -13.94
C SER A 173 -0.99 8.49 -14.44
N MET A 174 -0.94 9.60 -13.71
CA MET A 174 -0.06 10.74 -14.05
C MET A 174 1.42 10.34 -14.08
N ASP A 175 1.88 9.63 -13.07
CA ASP A 175 3.25 9.12 -13.04
C ASP A 175 3.51 8.18 -14.21
N PHE A 176 2.53 7.34 -14.54
CA PHE A 176 2.61 6.41 -15.65
C PHE A 176 2.80 7.16 -16.97
N SER A 177 1.90 7.98 -17.40
CA SER A 177 1.96 8.70 -18.67
C SER A 177 3.20 9.59 -18.76
N LYS A 178 3.47 10.40 -17.75
CA LYS A 178 4.64 11.32 -17.78
C LYS A 178 5.96 10.59 -17.87
N SER A 179 6.10 9.41 -17.26
CA SER A 179 7.35 8.67 -17.40
C SER A 179 7.48 7.97 -18.76
N MET A 180 6.37 7.54 -19.39
CA MET A 180 6.40 7.06 -20.77
C MET A 180 6.80 8.18 -21.72
N ILE A 181 6.16 9.33 -21.61
CA ILE A 181 6.47 10.53 -22.42
C ILE A 181 7.95 10.89 -22.28
N ALA A 182 8.46 10.97 -21.05
CA ALA A 182 9.87 11.29 -20.80
C ALA A 182 10.80 10.25 -21.43
N TYR A 183 10.50 8.95 -21.29
CA TYR A 183 11.31 7.89 -21.88
C TYR A 183 11.36 7.98 -23.41
N VAL A 184 10.20 8.15 -24.07
CA VAL A 184 10.15 8.25 -25.54
C VAL A 184 10.87 9.51 -26.02
N LYS A 185 10.77 10.61 -25.30
CA LYS A 185 11.50 11.85 -25.61
C LYS A 185 13.01 11.68 -25.44
N ASP A 186 13.46 11.08 -24.36
CA ASP A 186 14.88 10.90 -24.05
C ASP A 186 15.55 9.91 -25.02
N GLU A 187 14.88 8.80 -25.36
CA GLU A 187 15.47 7.74 -26.20
C GLU A 187 15.29 7.98 -27.72
N TYR A 188 14.17 8.58 -28.12
CA TYR A 188 13.80 8.70 -29.54
C TYR A 188 13.67 10.17 -30.00
N GLY A 189 13.77 11.15 -29.11
CA GLY A 189 13.68 12.59 -29.45
C GLY A 189 12.26 13.03 -29.84
N VAL A 190 11.21 12.28 -29.52
CA VAL A 190 9.83 12.52 -29.95
C VAL A 190 8.95 12.95 -28.78
N ASP A 191 8.29 14.09 -28.95
CA ASP A 191 7.23 14.53 -28.02
C ASP A 191 5.89 13.82 -28.34
N PRO A 192 4.97 13.69 -27.37
CA PRO A 192 3.66 13.10 -27.62
C PRO A 192 2.89 13.90 -28.69
N VAL A 193 2.23 13.19 -29.61
CA VAL A 193 1.42 13.85 -30.65
C VAL A 193 0.09 14.39 -30.11
N TYR A 194 -0.33 13.85 -28.96
CA TYR A 194 -1.50 14.33 -28.20
C TYR A 194 -1.32 13.97 -26.72
N GLU A 195 -1.63 14.90 -25.85
CA GLU A 195 -1.68 14.69 -24.40
C GLU A 195 -2.93 15.31 -23.83
N ALA A 196 -3.71 14.55 -23.06
CA ALA A 196 -4.88 15.04 -22.39
C ALA A 196 -5.08 14.39 -21.01
N GLN A 197 -5.47 15.21 -20.06
CA GLN A 197 -5.96 14.76 -18.76
C GLN A 197 -7.48 14.75 -18.79
N ALA A 198 -8.09 13.58 -18.69
CA ALA A 198 -9.53 13.42 -18.55
C ALA A 198 -9.98 13.76 -17.12
N GLY A 199 -11.28 13.98 -16.93
CA GLY A 199 -11.86 14.16 -15.60
C GLY A 199 -11.74 12.89 -14.75
N GLU A 200 -11.63 13.04 -13.42
CA GLU A 200 -11.50 11.89 -12.50
C GLU A 200 -12.67 10.89 -12.61
N LYS A 201 -13.86 11.39 -12.93
CA LYS A 201 -15.08 10.59 -13.09
C LYS A 201 -15.58 10.57 -14.54
N GLU A 202 -14.67 10.79 -15.47
CA GLU A 202 -15.02 10.78 -16.89
C GLU A 202 -15.46 9.37 -17.32
N THR A 203 -16.59 9.32 -18.00
CA THR A 203 -17.15 8.08 -18.56
C THR A 203 -17.28 8.15 -20.09
N ASP A 204 -17.18 9.35 -20.67
CA ASP A 204 -17.29 9.57 -22.11
C ASP A 204 -15.99 10.08 -22.72
N PHE A 205 -15.17 9.17 -23.15
CA PHE A 205 -13.86 9.46 -23.74
C PHE A 205 -13.91 9.80 -25.24
N ARG A 206 -15.09 9.84 -25.89
CA ARG A 206 -15.23 10.06 -27.34
C ARG A 206 -14.54 11.34 -27.83
N SER A 207 -14.68 12.44 -27.09
CA SER A 207 -14.06 13.71 -27.48
C SER A 207 -12.52 13.65 -27.44
N TYR A 208 -11.97 12.99 -26.43
CA TYR A 208 -10.54 12.78 -26.30
C TYR A 208 -9.99 11.86 -27.41
N LEU A 209 -10.70 10.76 -27.67
CA LEU A 209 -10.34 9.80 -28.71
C LEU A 209 -10.40 10.40 -30.12
N LEU A 210 -11.39 11.22 -30.42
CA LEU A 210 -11.48 11.93 -31.70
C LEU A 210 -10.34 12.92 -31.90
N LYS A 211 -9.97 13.67 -30.86
CA LYS A 211 -8.82 14.59 -30.90
C LYS A 211 -7.51 13.83 -31.05
N ALA A 212 -7.31 12.75 -30.30
CA ALA A 212 -6.14 11.89 -30.43
C ALA A 212 -6.04 11.30 -31.83
N LYS A 213 -7.14 10.76 -32.38
CA LYS A 213 -7.18 10.20 -33.75
C LYS A 213 -6.81 11.24 -34.81
N ALA A 214 -7.22 12.50 -34.66
CA ALA A 214 -6.93 13.57 -35.60
C ALA A 214 -5.42 13.87 -35.73
N THR A 215 -4.59 13.49 -34.73
CA THR A 215 -3.12 13.62 -34.78
C THR A 215 -2.44 12.44 -35.48
N ASN A 216 -3.19 11.46 -35.94
CA ASN A 216 -2.71 10.24 -36.59
C ASN A 216 -1.59 9.54 -35.77
N PRO A 217 -1.87 9.11 -34.53
CA PRO A 217 -0.91 8.46 -33.68
C PRO A 217 -0.62 7.03 -34.14
N ASP A 218 0.59 6.54 -33.83
CA ASP A 218 0.96 5.12 -34.00
C ASP A 218 0.36 4.27 -32.87
N ALA A 219 0.22 4.85 -31.68
CA ALA A 219 -0.37 4.21 -30.51
C ALA A 219 -1.14 5.20 -29.62
N LEU A 220 -2.12 4.68 -28.89
CA LEU A 220 -2.86 5.36 -27.83
C LEU A 220 -2.59 4.67 -26.48
N VAL A 221 -2.25 5.46 -25.46
CA VAL A 221 -1.98 5.01 -24.10
C VAL A 221 -2.80 5.82 -23.10
#